data_f861ace0ecf4c4422e6501a30edfe0e0
#
_entry.id   f861ace0ecf4c4422e6501a30edfe0e0
#
_cell.length_a   1.000
_cell.length_b   1.000
_cell.length_c   1.000
_cell.angle_alpha   90.00
_cell.angle_beta   90.00
_cell.angle_gamma   90.00
#
_symmetry.space_group_name_H-M   'P 1'
#
loop_
_entity.id
_entity.type
_entity.pdbx_description
1 polymer ?
#
loop_
_entity_poly.entity_id
_entity_poly.type
_entity_poly.pdbx_seq_one_letter_code
_entity_poly.pdbx_strand_id
1 'polypeptide(L)'
;MEEKKNQALNDAVENEENVAVAAESGPASDDLCLTDEEKGKLLVVRNLKKYFPLKTDFFGRPLSYVRAVDDVSFTVEAGKTIGIVGESGCGKTTMGRTILRLHSVTDGQVIFDGKDISKLKPKELRALRPQIQMIFQDPYSSLSPRMPVGEIIGEAVRQHNIVPREQYRQHILDTMKKCGLQTHYFERYPHEFSGGQRQRICIARALALKPRLVICDEPVSALDVSIQAQIINLLEDLQRDMNLTYIFISHDLSVVEHISDYVGVMYLGSMVEYGPKEKIFSNPMHPYTKALFSAVPVPDPTVKMNRIILKGDIPSPANPPSGCKFHTRCS
;
A
#
# COMPACT_ATOMS: atom_id res chain seq x y z
N MET A 1 -6.07 -14.69 29.89
CA MET A 1 -4.76 -14.45 29.22
C MET A 1 -4.87 -13.59 27.97
N GLU A 2 -5.99 -13.63 27.26
CA GLU A 2 -6.27 -12.78 26.07
C GLU A 2 -6.57 -11.32 26.42
N GLU A 3 -7.26 -11.05 27.52
CA GLU A 3 -7.54 -9.65 27.93
C GLU A 3 -6.27 -8.86 28.28
N LYS A 4 -5.25 -9.50 28.86
CA LYS A 4 -3.96 -8.85 29.13
C LYS A 4 -3.14 -8.59 27.87
N LYS A 5 -3.34 -9.35 26.78
CA LYS A 5 -2.70 -9.10 25.48
C LYS A 5 -3.34 -7.93 24.75
N ASN A 6 -4.65 -7.79 24.83
CA ASN A 6 -5.37 -6.67 24.19
C ASN A 6 -5.11 -5.35 24.93
N GLN A 7 -4.93 -5.39 26.25
CA GLN A 7 -4.58 -4.21 27.04
C GLN A 7 -3.15 -3.75 26.73
N ALA A 8 -2.20 -4.67 26.59
CA ALA A 8 -0.82 -4.35 26.20
C ALA A 8 -0.70 -3.81 24.77
N LEU A 9 -1.63 -4.17 23.85
CA LEU A 9 -1.68 -3.62 22.50
C LEU A 9 -2.26 -2.20 22.48
N ASN A 10 -3.26 -1.91 23.31
CA ASN A 10 -3.83 -0.57 23.45
C ASN A 10 -2.86 0.39 24.16
N ASP A 11 -2.17 -0.07 25.19
CA ASP A 11 -1.15 0.71 25.91
C ASP A 11 0.07 1.02 25.01
N ALA A 12 0.39 0.15 24.03
CA ALA A 12 1.43 0.41 23.04
C ALA A 12 1.02 1.48 22.02
N VAL A 13 -0.27 1.56 21.67
CA VAL A 13 -0.80 2.59 20.76
C VAL A 13 -0.89 3.96 21.44
N GLU A 14 -1.27 4.01 22.74
CA GLU A 14 -1.31 5.26 23.52
C GLU A 14 0.09 5.79 23.86
N ASN A 15 1.10 4.92 24.01
CA ASN A 15 2.49 5.36 24.22
C ASN A 15 3.17 5.89 22.93
N GLU A 16 2.70 5.54 21.73
CA GLU A 16 3.20 6.16 20.50
C GLU A 16 2.77 7.65 20.37
N GLU A 17 1.66 8.06 21.00
CA GLU A 17 1.21 9.46 21.00
C GLU A 17 2.03 10.36 21.95
N ASN A 18 2.69 9.82 22.96
CA ASN A 18 3.39 10.61 23.98
C ASN A 18 4.89 10.80 23.76
N VAL A 19 5.52 10.16 22.77
CA VAL A 19 6.96 10.35 22.45
C VAL A 19 7.19 11.45 21.38
N ALA A 20 6.13 12.06 20.86
CA ALA A 20 6.20 13.08 19.82
C ALA A 20 6.33 14.54 20.37
N VAL A 21 6.65 14.74 21.63
CA VAL A 21 6.78 16.09 22.22
C VAL A 21 8.22 16.37 22.61
N ALA A 22 9.07 16.65 21.63
CA ALA A 22 10.21 17.56 21.71
C ALA A 22 10.79 17.80 20.30
N ALA A 23 10.06 18.54 19.48
CA ALA A 23 10.65 19.23 18.33
C ALA A 23 9.99 20.60 18.28
N GLU A 24 10.81 21.61 18.45
CA GLU A 24 10.48 23.02 18.52
C GLU A 24 9.59 23.49 17.34
N SER A 25 8.64 24.34 17.66
CA SER A 25 7.75 25.04 16.74
C SER A 25 8.55 25.96 15.80
N GLY A 26 8.80 25.48 14.59
CA GLY A 26 9.23 26.32 13.47
C GLY A 26 8.00 26.81 12.67
N PRO A 27 8.10 27.92 11.92
CA PRO A 27 6.97 28.66 11.38
C PRO A 27 6.22 27.91 10.30
N ALA A 28 4.89 28.03 10.33
CA ALA A 28 4.00 27.56 9.28
C ALA A 28 4.15 28.47 8.04
N SER A 29 4.51 27.86 6.95
CA SER A 29 4.47 28.20 5.52
C SER A 29 5.80 27.80 4.86
N ASP A 30 6.09 26.50 4.83
CA ASP A 30 7.07 26.03 3.85
C ASP A 30 6.39 26.05 2.48
N ASP A 31 6.78 27.00 1.62
CA ASP A 31 6.56 26.93 0.19
C ASP A 31 7.12 25.60 -0.28
N LEU A 32 6.22 24.65 -0.59
CA LEU A 32 6.57 23.33 -1.10
C LEU A 32 7.19 23.53 -2.49
N CYS A 33 8.51 23.67 -2.55
CA CYS A 33 9.21 23.80 -3.81
C CYS A 33 9.17 22.45 -4.55
N LEU A 34 8.12 22.26 -5.37
CA LEU A 34 8.02 21.12 -6.28
C LEU A 34 8.97 21.36 -7.47
N THR A 35 9.76 20.35 -7.81
CA THR A 35 10.54 20.35 -9.04
C THR A 35 9.61 20.35 -10.25
N ASP A 36 10.11 20.72 -11.44
CA ASP A 36 9.28 20.72 -12.64
C ASP A 36 8.75 19.33 -12.99
N GLU A 37 9.48 18.27 -12.68
CA GLU A 37 9.05 16.87 -12.83
C GLU A 37 7.95 16.45 -11.87
N GLU A 38 7.84 17.09 -10.72
CA GLU A 38 6.85 16.79 -9.68
C GLU A 38 5.56 17.60 -9.84
N LYS A 39 5.61 18.71 -10.55
CA LYS A 39 4.42 19.54 -10.84
C LYS A 39 3.39 18.73 -11.63
N GLY A 40 2.16 18.74 -11.13
CA GLY A 40 1.05 18.00 -11.74
C GLY A 40 0.98 16.51 -11.40
N LYS A 41 1.91 15.98 -10.60
CA LYS A 41 1.80 14.62 -10.06
C LYS A 41 0.78 14.57 -8.91
N LEU A 42 -0.02 13.50 -8.84
CA LEU A 42 -0.98 13.32 -7.75
C LEU A 42 -0.26 12.98 -6.44
N LEU A 43 0.76 12.14 -6.53
CA LEU A 43 1.56 11.71 -5.37
C LEU A 43 3.03 11.91 -5.67
N VAL A 44 3.73 12.52 -4.71
CA VAL A 44 5.20 12.64 -4.70
C VAL A 44 5.71 12.11 -3.36
N VAL A 45 6.60 11.15 -3.40
CA VAL A 45 7.28 10.57 -2.24
C VAL A 45 8.75 10.93 -2.34
N ARG A 46 9.29 11.60 -1.30
CA ARG A 46 10.69 12.06 -1.26
C ARG A 46 11.39 11.49 -0.05
N ASN A 47 12.47 10.74 -0.28
CA ASN A 47 13.39 10.22 0.74
C ASN A 47 12.65 9.60 1.93
N LEU A 48 11.54 8.91 1.67
CA LEU A 48 10.66 8.36 2.70
C LEU A 48 11.41 7.33 3.54
N LYS A 49 11.39 7.51 4.87
CA LYS A 49 11.95 6.58 5.84
C LYS A 49 10.92 6.18 6.88
N LYS A 50 10.88 4.89 7.18
CA LYS A 50 10.13 4.34 8.31
C LYS A 50 10.99 3.34 9.05
N TYR A 51 11.33 3.70 10.28
CA TYR A 51 12.14 2.90 11.20
C TYR A 51 11.30 2.51 12.41
N PHE A 52 11.39 1.26 12.81
CA PHE A 52 10.74 0.77 14.02
C PHE A 52 11.81 0.51 15.09
N PRO A 53 11.61 0.95 16.34
CA PRO A 53 12.54 0.64 17.43
C PRO A 53 12.53 -0.87 17.69
N LEU A 54 13.73 -1.47 17.74
CA LEU A 54 13.90 -2.92 18.01
C LEU A 54 14.27 -3.16 19.47
N LYS A 55 15.13 -2.30 20.04
CA LYS A 55 15.55 -2.36 21.44
C LYS A 55 15.53 -0.96 22.02
N THR A 56 15.02 -0.84 23.24
CA THR A 56 15.04 0.40 24.02
C THR A 56 15.90 0.23 25.26
N ASP A 57 16.51 1.30 25.73
CA ASP A 57 17.19 1.36 27.02
C ASP A 57 16.17 1.43 28.17
N PHE A 58 16.67 1.48 29.41
CA PHE A 58 15.83 1.61 30.60
C PHE A 58 14.97 2.88 30.63
N PHE A 59 15.37 3.93 29.89
CA PHE A 59 14.67 5.22 29.79
C PHE A 59 13.76 5.29 28.56
N GLY A 60 13.51 4.16 27.85
CA GLY A 60 12.67 4.10 26.66
C GLY A 60 13.35 4.65 25.39
N ARG A 61 14.66 4.97 25.41
CA ARG A 61 15.36 5.46 24.23
C ARG A 61 15.73 4.30 23.31
N PRO A 62 15.45 4.39 22.00
CA PRO A 62 15.75 3.30 21.08
C PRO A 62 17.26 3.12 20.88
N LEU A 63 17.74 1.91 21.12
CA LEU A 63 19.15 1.51 20.94
C LEU A 63 19.42 0.94 19.53
N SER A 64 18.41 0.40 18.89
CA SER A 64 18.49 -0.13 17.53
C SER A 64 17.16 -0.05 16.81
N TYR A 65 17.20 -0.01 15.48
CA TYR A 65 16.02 0.14 14.64
C TYR A 65 15.95 -0.93 13.55
N VAL A 66 14.73 -1.33 13.19
CA VAL A 66 14.46 -2.02 11.93
C VAL A 66 14.18 -0.96 10.88
N ARG A 67 15.00 -0.86 9.85
CA ARG A 67 14.85 0.08 8.73
C ARG A 67 13.91 -0.53 7.69
N ALA A 68 12.60 -0.47 7.97
CA ALA A 68 11.59 -1.11 7.12
C ALA A 68 11.39 -0.39 5.78
N VAL A 69 11.52 0.94 5.77
CA VAL A 69 11.57 1.78 4.56
C VAL A 69 12.75 2.73 4.76
N ASP A 70 13.64 2.80 3.78
CA ASP A 70 14.90 3.52 3.90
C ASP A 70 15.26 4.20 2.58
N ASP A 71 14.96 5.50 2.52
CA ASP A 71 15.26 6.39 1.40
C ASP A 71 14.53 6.03 0.10
N VAL A 72 13.19 5.97 0.16
CA VAL A 72 12.36 5.68 -1.01
C VAL A 72 11.81 6.96 -1.61
N SER A 73 12.03 7.15 -2.92
CA SER A 73 11.53 8.30 -3.68
C SER A 73 10.91 7.85 -5.00
N PHE A 74 9.72 8.35 -5.32
CA PHE A 74 9.03 8.15 -6.59
C PHE A 74 7.85 9.12 -6.74
N THR A 75 7.29 9.20 -7.95
CA THR A 75 6.12 10.02 -8.25
C THR A 75 5.04 9.21 -8.95
N VAL A 76 3.77 9.59 -8.78
CA VAL A 76 2.64 8.96 -9.47
C VAL A 76 1.72 10.02 -10.07
N GLU A 77 1.41 9.88 -11.35
CA GLU A 77 0.44 10.73 -12.04
C GLU A 77 -0.99 10.29 -11.71
N ALA A 78 -1.94 11.24 -11.82
CA ALA A 78 -3.35 10.91 -11.67
C ALA A 78 -3.79 9.90 -12.75
N GLY A 79 -4.59 8.92 -12.37
CA GLY A 79 -5.11 7.88 -13.27
C GLY A 79 -4.08 6.81 -13.67
N LYS A 80 -2.86 6.82 -13.09
CA LYS A 80 -1.80 5.86 -13.38
C LYS A 80 -1.61 4.84 -12.27
N THR A 81 -1.07 3.67 -12.63
CA THR A 81 -0.71 2.60 -11.69
C THR A 81 0.80 2.47 -11.58
N ILE A 82 1.31 2.53 -10.35
CA ILE A 82 2.66 2.07 -10.04
C ILE A 82 2.60 0.68 -9.39
N GLY A 83 3.25 -0.31 -9.99
CA GLY A 83 3.44 -1.63 -9.41
C GLY A 83 4.69 -1.67 -8.52
N ILE A 84 4.55 -2.16 -7.31
CA ILE A 84 5.66 -2.31 -6.37
C ILE A 84 5.92 -3.78 -6.13
N VAL A 85 7.11 -4.23 -6.51
CA VAL A 85 7.54 -5.63 -6.42
C VAL A 85 8.79 -5.82 -5.55
N GLY A 86 9.04 -7.05 -5.13
CA GLY A 86 10.21 -7.42 -4.34
C GLY A 86 9.92 -8.60 -3.41
N GLU A 87 10.95 -9.18 -2.82
CA GLU A 87 10.84 -10.32 -1.89
C GLU A 87 9.94 -10.00 -0.69
N SER A 88 9.36 -11.06 -0.07
CA SER A 88 8.56 -10.90 1.16
C SER A 88 9.43 -10.26 2.26
N GLY A 89 8.83 -9.34 3.02
CA GLY A 89 9.53 -8.62 4.09
C GLY A 89 10.46 -7.48 3.63
N CYS A 90 10.56 -7.16 2.32
CA CYS A 90 11.42 -6.06 1.86
C CYS A 90 10.86 -4.64 2.14
N GLY A 91 9.67 -4.50 2.77
CA GLY A 91 9.14 -3.21 3.21
C GLY A 91 7.96 -2.65 2.38
N LYS A 92 7.45 -3.34 1.36
CA LYS A 92 6.37 -2.88 0.47
C LYS A 92 5.11 -2.43 1.22
N THR A 93 4.54 -3.33 2.02
CA THR A 93 3.35 -3.05 2.86
C THR A 93 3.61 -1.90 3.83
N THR A 94 4.79 -1.87 4.47
CA THR A 94 5.17 -0.79 5.38
C THR A 94 5.24 0.54 4.66
N MET A 95 5.80 0.59 3.44
CA MET A 95 5.84 1.78 2.60
C MET A 95 4.42 2.27 2.30
N GLY A 96 3.53 1.41 1.82
CA GLY A 96 2.13 1.75 1.55
C GLY A 96 1.41 2.32 2.77
N ARG A 97 1.55 1.67 3.93
CA ARG A 97 0.97 2.13 5.20
C ARG A 97 1.57 3.46 5.67
N THR A 98 2.85 3.70 5.43
CA THR A 98 3.51 4.96 5.78
C THR A 98 3.07 6.09 4.86
N ILE A 99 2.91 5.86 3.56
CA ILE A 99 2.34 6.84 2.61
C ILE A 99 0.93 7.26 3.06
N LEU A 100 0.09 6.31 3.47
CA LEU A 100 -1.24 6.59 4.00
C LEU A 100 -1.23 7.17 5.43
N ARG A 101 -0.07 7.35 6.05
CA ARG A 101 0.00 7.81 7.44
C ARG A 101 -0.78 6.90 8.40
N LEU A 102 -0.83 5.60 8.13
CA LEU A 102 -1.21 4.56 9.09
C LEU A 102 -0.05 4.24 10.04
N HIS A 103 1.18 4.43 9.57
CA HIS A 103 2.40 4.53 10.36
C HIS A 103 2.93 5.96 10.30
N SER A 104 3.49 6.45 11.40
CA SER A 104 4.19 7.74 11.41
C SER A 104 5.39 7.71 10.47
N VAL A 105 5.64 8.80 9.75
CA VAL A 105 6.85 8.99 8.95
C VAL A 105 8.03 9.23 9.91
N THR A 106 9.15 8.53 9.73
CA THR A 106 10.36 8.79 10.50
C THR A 106 11.11 9.98 9.91
N ASP A 107 11.23 10.04 8.59
CA ASP A 107 11.88 11.13 7.85
C ASP A 107 11.41 11.12 6.38
N GLY A 108 11.62 12.21 5.66
CA GLY A 108 11.16 12.39 4.29
C GLY A 108 9.78 13.03 4.19
N GLN A 109 9.27 13.09 2.97
CA GLN A 109 8.01 13.77 2.66
C GLN A 109 7.08 12.89 1.83
N VAL A 110 5.79 13.03 2.08
CA VAL A 110 4.70 12.48 1.25
C VAL A 110 3.81 13.64 0.85
N ILE A 111 3.82 13.99 -0.43
CA ILE A 111 3.04 15.10 -0.97
C ILE A 111 1.90 14.51 -1.80
N PHE A 112 0.67 14.78 -1.40
CA PHE A 112 -0.54 14.35 -2.09
C PHE A 112 -1.31 15.57 -2.58
N ASP A 113 -1.55 15.64 -3.89
CA ASP A 113 -2.27 16.75 -4.53
C ASP A 113 -1.67 18.13 -4.16
N GLY A 114 -0.34 18.22 -4.18
CA GLY A 114 0.40 19.44 -3.84
C GLY A 114 0.48 19.77 -2.34
N LYS A 115 -0.04 18.92 -1.44
CA LYS A 115 0.01 19.13 0.01
C LYS A 115 0.88 18.09 0.69
N ASP A 116 1.86 18.51 1.50
CA ASP A 116 2.64 17.58 2.34
C ASP A 116 1.75 17.00 3.44
N ILE A 117 1.52 15.69 3.36
CA ILE A 117 0.70 14.95 4.32
C ILE A 117 1.52 14.30 5.43
N SER A 118 2.85 14.33 5.32
CA SER A 118 3.75 13.69 6.30
C SER A 118 3.68 14.32 7.69
N LYS A 119 3.34 15.61 7.76
CA LYS A 119 3.29 16.41 9.00
C LYS A 119 1.88 16.81 9.43
N LEU A 120 0.83 16.36 8.73
CA LEU A 120 -0.55 16.73 9.04
C LEU A 120 -0.97 16.29 10.44
N LYS A 121 -1.73 17.16 11.11
CA LYS A 121 -2.37 16.87 12.40
C LYS A 121 -3.51 15.85 12.21
N PRO A 122 -3.89 15.07 13.25
CA PRO A 122 -4.92 14.02 13.13
C PRO A 122 -6.25 14.51 12.54
N LYS A 123 -6.70 15.71 12.86
CA LYS A 123 -7.94 16.31 12.32
C LYS A 123 -7.87 16.55 10.81
N GLU A 124 -6.74 17.07 10.33
CA GLU A 124 -6.51 17.35 8.90
C GLU A 124 -6.35 16.04 8.12
N LEU A 125 -5.62 15.08 8.70
CA LEU A 125 -5.46 13.75 8.13
C LEU A 125 -6.80 13.02 8.03
N ARG A 126 -7.69 13.14 9.04
CA ARG A 126 -9.04 12.57 8.99
C ARG A 126 -9.87 13.12 7.83
N ALA A 127 -9.76 14.42 7.56
CA ALA A 127 -10.44 15.05 6.43
C ALA A 127 -9.93 14.55 5.07
N LEU A 128 -8.67 14.12 4.99
CA LEU A 128 -8.03 13.59 3.79
C LEU A 128 -8.37 12.10 3.55
N ARG A 129 -8.70 11.33 4.60
CA ARG A 129 -8.95 9.88 4.51
C ARG A 129 -9.88 9.45 3.38
N PRO A 130 -11.00 10.15 3.06
CA PRO A 130 -11.82 9.76 1.92
C PRO A 130 -11.08 9.72 0.59
N GLN A 131 -10.09 10.59 0.39
CA GLN A 131 -9.37 10.71 -0.88
C GLN A 131 -8.26 9.66 -1.05
N ILE A 132 -7.78 9.08 0.06
CA ILE A 132 -6.70 8.09 0.07
C ILE A 132 -7.15 6.84 0.80
N GLN A 133 -7.21 5.70 0.10
CA GLN A 133 -7.76 4.46 0.64
C GLN A 133 -6.78 3.30 0.50
N MET A 134 -7.04 2.20 1.21
CA MET A 134 -6.26 0.98 1.15
C MET A 134 -7.16 -0.24 1.02
N ILE A 135 -6.79 -1.13 0.11
CA ILE A 135 -7.31 -2.49 0.02
C ILE A 135 -6.26 -3.40 0.64
N PHE A 136 -6.62 -4.07 1.73
CA PHE A 136 -5.70 -4.90 2.51
C PHE A 136 -5.58 -6.31 1.92
N GLN A 137 -4.47 -6.98 2.23
CA GLN A 137 -4.09 -8.30 1.76
C GLN A 137 -5.09 -9.39 2.17
N ASP A 138 -5.59 -9.36 3.41
CA ASP A 138 -6.52 -10.38 3.92
C ASP A 138 -7.94 -9.82 4.03
N PRO A 139 -8.86 -10.25 3.14
CA PRO A 139 -10.25 -9.82 3.20
C PRO A 139 -11.00 -10.37 4.43
N TYR A 140 -10.53 -11.47 5.03
CA TYR A 140 -11.18 -12.05 6.21
C TYR A 140 -11.00 -11.17 7.45
N SER A 141 -9.76 -10.78 7.74
CA SER A 141 -9.47 -9.92 8.89
C SER A 141 -9.93 -8.48 8.69
N SER A 142 -10.13 -8.07 7.42
CA SER A 142 -10.52 -6.70 7.07
C SER A 142 -12.02 -6.40 7.21
N LEU A 143 -12.87 -7.42 7.31
CA LEU A 143 -14.32 -7.28 7.39
C LEU A 143 -14.84 -7.69 8.75
N SER A 144 -15.65 -6.83 9.40
CA SER A 144 -16.30 -7.19 10.66
C SER A 144 -17.31 -8.33 10.44
N PRO A 145 -17.14 -9.50 11.10
CA PRO A 145 -18.05 -10.62 10.91
C PRO A 145 -19.46 -10.39 11.50
N ARG A 146 -19.63 -9.32 12.30
CA ARG A 146 -20.86 -8.98 13.00
C ARG A 146 -21.69 -7.91 12.32
N MET A 147 -21.20 -7.35 11.21
CA MET A 147 -21.87 -6.28 10.47
C MET A 147 -22.33 -6.80 9.10
N PRO A 148 -23.53 -6.44 8.64
CA PRO A 148 -23.95 -6.74 7.26
C PRO A 148 -23.13 -5.95 6.25
N VAL A 149 -23.05 -6.47 5.03
CA VAL A 149 -22.22 -5.92 3.94
C VAL A 149 -22.55 -4.45 3.67
N GLY A 150 -23.83 -4.07 3.65
CA GLY A 150 -24.24 -2.69 3.43
C GLY A 150 -23.69 -1.72 4.50
N GLU A 151 -23.66 -2.16 5.76
CA GLU A 151 -23.08 -1.36 6.86
C GLU A 151 -21.55 -1.28 6.76
N ILE A 152 -20.88 -2.38 6.42
CA ILE A 152 -19.42 -2.41 6.23
C ILE A 152 -18.98 -1.42 5.13
N ILE A 153 -19.69 -1.41 3.99
CA ILE A 153 -19.38 -0.51 2.88
C ILE A 153 -19.75 0.93 3.26
N GLY A 154 -20.83 1.12 3.98
CA GLY A 154 -21.41 2.43 4.24
C GLY A 154 -20.92 3.13 5.51
N GLU A 155 -20.27 2.45 6.44
CA GLU A 155 -19.83 3.02 7.72
C GLU A 155 -19.03 4.31 7.51
N ALA A 156 -17.98 4.25 6.69
CA ALA A 156 -17.13 5.41 6.41
C ALA A 156 -17.86 6.49 5.57
N VAL A 157 -18.77 6.09 4.67
CA VAL A 157 -19.60 7.03 3.90
C VAL A 157 -20.45 7.90 4.84
N ARG A 158 -21.06 7.28 5.86
CA ARG A 158 -21.84 7.97 6.89
C ARG A 158 -20.97 8.85 7.76
N GLN A 159 -19.79 8.33 8.20
CA GLN A 159 -18.88 9.05 9.08
C GLN A 159 -18.28 10.30 8.44
N HIS A 160 -18.03 10.28 7.14
CA HIS A 160 -17.45 11.37 6.37
C HIS A 160 -18.49 12.22 5.62
N ASN A 161 -19.79 11.92 5.74
CA ASN A 161 -20.88 12.59 5.05
C ASN A 161 -20.65 12.72 3.53
N ILE A 162 -20.24 11.62 2.88
CA ILE A 162 -19.87 11.59 1.46
C ILE A 162 -21.07 11.91 0.56
N VAL A 163 -22.26 11.51 0.99
CA VAL A 163 -23.54 11.79 0.31
C VAL A 163 -24.60 12.19 1.34
N PRO A 164 -25.67 12.93 0.93
CA PRO A 164 -26.82 13.20 1.78
C PRO A 164 -27.45 11.90 2.31
N ARG A 165 -28.08 12.00 3.49
CA ARG A 165 -28.66 10.84 4.18
C ARG A 165 -29.70 10.08 3.35
N GLU A 166 -30.47 10.82 2.56
CA GLU A 166 -31.50 10.27 1.66
C GLU A 166 -30.91 9.44 0.53
N GLN A 167 -29.70 9.75 0.09
CA GLN A 167 -29.00 9.06 -0.99
C GLN A 167 -28.08 7.93 -0.49
N TYR A 168 -27.94 7.77 0.82
CA TYR A 168 -26.97 6.84 1.43
C TYR A 168 -27.15 5.41 0.94
N ARG A 169 -28.37 4.84 1.06
CA ARG A 169 -28.63 3.46 0.64
C ARG A 169 -28.38 3.26 -0.84
N GLN A 170 -28.86 4.18 -1.67
CA GLN A 170 -28.70 4.11 -3.14
C GLN A 170 -27.22 4.16 -3.51
N HIS A 171 -26.44 5.05 -2.91
CA HIS A 171 -25.00 5.16 -3.15
C HIS A 171 -24.25 3.84 -2.85
N ILE A 172 -24.59 3.15 -1.76
CA ILE A 172 -23.99 1.87 -1.43
C ILE A 172 -24.40 0.79 -2.44
N LEU A 173 -25.67 0.72 -2.80
CA LEU A 173 -26.15 -0.24 -3.79
C LEU A 173 -25.49 -0.04 -5.16
N ASP A 174 -25.29 1.22 -5.57
CA ASP A 174 -24.59 1.54 -6.83
C ASP A 174 -23.11 1.19 -6.77
N THR A 175 -22.46 1.41 -5.62
CA THR A 175 -21.07 0.99 -5.40
C THR A 175 -20.95 -0.53 -5.43
N MET A 176 -21.88 -1.26 -4.81
CA MET A 176 -21.91 -2.73 -4.87
C MET A 176 -22.02 -3.22 -6.31
N LYS A 177 -22.92 -2.65 -7.11
CA LYS A 177 -23.07 -3.01 -8.54
C LYS A 177 -21.78 -2.79 -9.32
N LYS A 178 -21.13 -1.63 -9.14
CA LYS A 178 -19.83 -1.34 -9.79
C LYS A 178 -18.77 -2.37 -9.47
N CYS A 179 -18.79 -2.94 -8.26
CA CYS A 179 -17.87 -4.00 -7.84
C CYS A 179 -18.37 -5.41 -8.21
N GLY A 180 -19.43 -5.55 -9.00
CA GLY A 180 -19.99 -6.85 -9.42
C GLY A 180 -20.68 -7.61 -8.28
N LEU A 181 -21.14 -6.90 -7.23
CA LEU A 181 -21.93 -7.47 -6.14
C LEU A 181 -23.43 -7.26 -6.39
N GLN A 182 -24.21 -8.29 -6.13
CA GLN A 182 -25.67 -8.21 -6.27
C GLN A 182 -26.27 -7.41 -5.10
N THR A 183 -27.27 -6.60 -5.38
CA THR A 183 -27.87 -5.67 -4.41
C THR A 183 -28.57 -6.37 -3.25
N HIS A 184 -29.09 -7.60 -3.46
CA HIS A 184 -29.71 -8.38 -2.39
C HIS A 184 -28.69 -8.91 -1.36
N TYR A 185 -27.38 -8.75 -1.60
CA TYR A 185 -26.32 -9.05 -0.63
C TYR A 185 -26.18 -7.98 0.45
N PHE A 186 -26.89 -6.86 0.35
CA PHE A 186 -26.77 -5.72 1.27
C PHE A 186 -26.96 -6.12 2.75
N GLU A 187 -27.92 -7.00 3.04
CA GLU A 187 -28.24 -7.44 4.41
C GLU A 187 -27.48 -8.71 4.84
N ARG A 188 -26.66 -9.31 3.98
CA ARG A 188 -25.88 -10.52 4.29
C ARG A 188 -24.61 -10.21 5.04
N TYR A 189 -24.06 -11.21 5.70
CA TYR A 189 -22.85 -11.13 6.51
C TYR A 189 -21.63 -11.69 5.76
N PRO A 190 -20.39 -11.21 6.06
CA PRO A 190 -19.18 -11.62 5.36
C PRO A 190 -18.92 -13.13 5.32
N HIS A 191 -19.33 -13.87 6.35
CA HIS A 191 -19.13 -15.33 6.40
C HIS A 191 -19.96 -16.12 5.38
N GLU A 192 -20.98 -15.51 4.78
CA GLU A 192 -21.82 -16.12 3.74
C GLU A 192 -21.22 -16.02 2.33
N PHE A 193 -20.02 -15.40 2.18
CA PHE A 193 -19.41 -15.09 0.89
C PHE A 193 -18.13 -15.89 0.64
N SER A 194 -17.85 -16.18 -0.65
CA SER A 194 -16.56 -16.72 -1.10
C SER A 194 -15.42 -15.71 -0.92
N GLY A 195 -14.16 -16.16 -0.98
CA GLY A 195 -12.98 -15.29 -0.89
C GLY A 195 -13.00 -14.14 -1.90
N GLY A 196 -13.31 -14.44 -3.16
CA GLY A 196 -13.40 -13.41 -4.21
C GLY A 196 -14.54 -12.41 -4.01
N GLN A 197 -15.69 -12.88 -3.48
CA GLN A 197 -16.79 -11.97 -3.13
C GLN A 197 -16.44 -11.07 -1.94
N ARG A 198 -15.75 -11.59 -0.92
CA ARG A 198 -15.24 -10.77 0.19
C ARG A 198 -14.24 -9.73 -0.28
N GLN A 199 -13.36 -10.09 -1.22
CA GLN A 199 -12.44 -9.13 -1.84
C GLN A 199 -13.21 -8.01 -2.56
N ARG A 200 -14.26 -8.33 -3.31
CA ARG A 200 -15.14 -7.32 -3.93
C ARG A 200 -15.83 -6.42 -2.90
N ILE A 201 -16.18 -6.94 -1.72
CA ILE A 201 -16.71 -6.12 -0.60
C ILE A 201 -15.65 -5.17 -0.06
N CYS A 202 -14.38 -5.61 0.12
CA CYS A 202 -13.28 -4.76 0.53
C CYS A 202 -13.01 -3.65 -0.50
N ILE A 203 -13.04 -3.97 -1.80
CA ILE A 203 -12.93 -3.00 -2.89
C ILE A 203 -14.09 -1.99 -2.82
N ALA A 204 -15.34 -2.47 -2.70
CA ALA A 204 -16.52 -1.61 -2.61
C ALA A 204 -16.44 -0.66 -1.40
N ARG A 205 -15.99 -1.14 -0.23
CA ARG A 205 -15.77 -0.32 0.97
C ARG A 205 -14.79 0.83 0.72
N ALA A 206 -13.67 0.55 0.06
CA ALA A 206 -12.69 1.59 -0.27
C ALA A 206 -13.26 2.60 -1.28
N LEU A 207 -13.95 2.15 -2.31
CA LEU A 207 -14.45 2.98 -3.41
C LEU A 207 -15.70 3.79 -3.05
N ALA A 208 -16.48 3.37 -2.04
CA ALA A 208 -17.65 4.10 -1.57
C ALA A 208 -17.33 5.54 -1.11
N LEU A 209 -16.06 5.80 -0.74
CA LEU A 209 -15.56 7.13 -0.38
C LEU A 209 -15.16 8.00 -1.59
N LYS A 210 -15.20 7.47 -2.81
CA LYS A 210 -14.76 8.12 -4.05
C LYS A 210 -13.30 8.60 -3.95
N PRO A 211 -12.35 7.71 -3.67
CA PRO A 211 -10.95 8.08 -3.49
C PRO A 211 -10.32 8.52 -4.81
N ARG A 212 -9.19 9.23 -4.73
CA ARG A 212 -8.32 9.56 -5.86
C ARG A 212 -7.09 8.65 -5.90
N LEU A 213 -6.65 8.17 -4.74
CA LEU A 213 -5.52 7.24 -4.59
C LEU A 213 -5.96 6.02 -3.80
N VAL A 214 -5.67 4.83 -4.32
CA VAL A 214 -5.90 3.55 -3.62
C VAL A 214 -4.60 2.76 -3.61
N ILE A 215 -4.17 2.35 -2.42
CA ILE A 215 -3.06 1.40 -2.25
C ILE A 215 -3.65 -0.01 -2.16
N CYS A 216 -3.30 -0.86 -3.11
CA CYS A 216 -3.69 -2.26 -3.16
C CYS A 216 -2.54 -3.11 -2.59
N ASP A 217 -2.65 -3.54 -1.34
CA ASP A 217 -1.64 -4.35 -0.65
C ASP A 217 -1.94 -5.83 -0.86
N GLU A 218 -1.27 -6.44 -1.85
CA GLU A 218 -1.46 -7.85 -2.27
C GLU A 218 -2.94 -8.27 -2.44
N PRO A 219 -3.74 -7.52 -3.22
CA PRO A 219 -5.21 -7.64 -3.22
C PRO A 219 -5.72 -8.98 -3.77
N VAL A 220 -4.86 -9.81 -4.34
CA VAL A 220 -5.24 -11.07 -4.99
C VAL A 220 -4.45 -12.28 -4.47
N SER A 221 -3.49 -12.11 -3.56
CA SER A 221 -2.56 -13.16 -3.13
C SER A 221 -3.23 -14.39 -2.47
N ALA A 222 -4.40 -14.20 -1.88
CA ALA A 222 -5.16 -15.26 -1.18
C ALA A 222 -6.28 -15.89 -2.05
N LEU A 223 -6.28 -15.64 -3.37
CA LEU A 223 -7.35 -16.06 -4.27
C LEU A 223 -6.84 -17.04 -5.33
N ASP A 224 -7.73 -17.87 -5.84
CA ASP A 224 -7.46 -18.75 -6.98
C ASP A 224 -7.18 -17.94 -8.25
N VAL A 225 -6.34 -18.47 -9.16
CA VAL A 225 -5.87 -17.79 -10.38
C VAL A 225 -7.01 -17.20 -11.22
N SER A 226 -8.11 -17.97 -11.40
CA SER A 226 -9.27 -17.49 -12.16
C SER A 226 -9.99 -16.32 -11.51
N ILE A 227 -10.04 -16.30 -10.18
CA ILE A 227 -10.63 -15.20 -9.40
C ILE A 227 -9.68 -14.00 -9.36
N GLN A 228 -8.36 -14.24 -9.31
CA GLN A 228 -7.36 -13.16 -9.41
C GLN A 228 -7.56 -12.35 -10.69
N ALA A 229 -7.66 -13.02 -11.86
CA ALA A 229 -7.89 -12.36 -13.14
C ALA A 229 -9.17 -11.50 -13.12
N GLN A 230 -10.25 -12.02 -12.54
CA GLN A 230 -11.51 -11.26 -12.42
C GLN A 230 -11.38 -10.01 -11.54
N ILE A 231 -10.60 -10.08 -10.46
CA ILE A 231 -10.36 -8.93 -9.58
C ILE A 231 -9.46 -7.90 -10.26
N ILE A 232 -8.43 -8.34 -10.99
CA ILE A 232 -7.54 -7.44 -11.75
C ILE A 232 -8.36 -6.67 -12.81
N ASN A 233 -9.12 -7.37 -13.64
CA ASN A 233 -9.99 -6.74 -14.65
C ASN A 233 -10.98 -5.74 -13.99
N LEU A 234 -11.56 -6.12 -12.85
CA LEU A 234 -12.42 -5.20 -12.09
C LEU A 234 -11.68 -3.93 -11.66
N LEU A 235 -10.45 -4.05 -11.16
CA LEU A 235 -9.66 -2.89 -10.74
C LEU A 235 -9.30 -1.98 -11.93
N GLU A 236 -8.99 -2.54 -13.10
CA GLU A 236 -8.74 -1.79 -14.33
C GLU A 236 -10.00 -1.06 -14.82
N ASP A 237 -11.15 -1.73 -14.83
CA ASP A 237 -12.42 -1.11 -15.20
C ASP A 237 -12.76 0.06 -14.26
N LEU A 238 -12.63 -0.15 -12.95
CA LEU A 238 -12.86 0.86 -11.93
C LEU A 238 -11.87 2.04 -12.04
N GLN A 239 -10.59 1.76 -12.39
CA GLN A 239 -9.60 2.80 -12.64
C GLN A 239 -10.04 3.70 -13.79
N ARG A 240 -10.42 3.11 -14.91
CA ARG A 240 -10.87 3.83 -16.10
C ARG A 240 -12.15 4.64 -15.84
N ASP A 241 -13.14 4.02 -15.18
CA ASP A 241 -14.44 4.63 -14.94
C ASP A 241 -14.42 5.76 -13.91
N MET A 242 -13.51 5.68 -12.93
CA MET A 242 -13.44 6.62 -11.81
C MET A 242 -12.15 7.45 -11.80
N ASN A 243 -11.27 7.28 -12.80
CA ASN A 243 -9.95 7.91 -12.89
C ASN A 243 -9.11 7.69 -11.62
N LEU A 244 -9.08 6.45 -11.12
CA LEU A 244 -8.36 6.09 -9.91
C LEU A 244 -6.85 6.00 -10.17
N THR A 245 -6.08 6.37 -9.17
CA THR A 245 -4.62 6.17 -9.16
C THR A 245 -4.31 5.01 -8.22
N TYR A 246 -3.48 4.06 -8.67
CA TYR A 246 -3.13 2.90 -7.87
C TYR A 246 -1.64 2.88 -7.48
N ILE A 247 -1.38 2.46 -6.23
CA ILE A 247 -0.11 1.83 -5.84
C ILE A 247 -0.43 0.35 -5.64
N PHE A 248 0.01 -0.47 -6.57
CA PHE A 248 -0.29 -1.91 -6.59
C PHE A 248 0.89 -2.71 -6.07
N ILE A 249 0.79 -3.22 -4.86
CA ILE A 249 1.83 -4.05 -4.22
C ILE A 249 1.52 -5.51 -4.51
N SER A 250 2.48 -6.22 -5.09
CA SER A 250 2.36 -7.66 -5.33
C SER A 250 3.73 -8.34 -5.31
N HIS A 251 3.73 -9.64 -5.08
CA HIS A 251 4.87 -10.52 -5.33
C HIS A 251 4.75 -11.26 -6.67
N ASP A 252 3.58 -11.21 -7.33
CA ASP A 252 3.35 -11.77 -8.66
C ASP A 252 3.70 -10.74 -9.74
N LEU A 253 4.81 -10.99 -10.44
CA LEU A 253 5.34 -10.12 -11.47
C LEU A 253 4.45 -10.08 -12.72
N SER A 254 3.77 -11.18 -13.06
CA SER A 254 2.87 -11.23 -14.22
C SER A 254 1.66 -10.34 -14.03
N VAL A 255 1.12 -10.32 -12.82
CA VAL A 255 0.03 -9.40 -12.45
C VAL A 255 0.49 -7.95 -12.52
N VAL A 256 1.70 -7.65 -11.99
CA VAL A 256 2.24 -6.28 -12.01
C VAL A 256 2.53 -5.82 -13.42
N GLU A 257 3.09 -6.68 -14.28
CA GLU A 257 3.31 -6.39 -15.70
C GLU A 257 2.00 -6.02 -16.41
N HIS A 258 0.92 -6.69 -16.07
CA HIS A 258 -0.39 -6.44 -16.68
C HIS A 258 -0.97 -5.08 -16.26
N ILE A 259 -1.13 -4.82 -14.97
CA ILE A 259 -1.90 -3.69 -14.45
C ILE A 259 -1.12 -2.36 -14.36
N SER A 260 0.23 -2.39 -14.40
CA SER A 260 1.05 -1.23 -14.07
C SER A 260 1.44 -0.39 -15.29
N ASP A 261 1.57 0.92 -15.11
CA ASP A 261 2.24 1.86 -16.04
C ASP A 261 3.72 2.00 -15.69
N TYR A 262 4.03 2.05 -14.39
CA TYR A 262 5.38 2.15 -13.83
C TYR A 262 5.63 1.01 -12.86
N VAL A 263 6.89 0.62 -12.71
CA VAL A 263 7.29 -0.44 -11.78
C VAL A 263 8.41 0.05 -10.89
N GLY A 264 8.26 -0.19 -9.60
CA GLY A 264 9.28 0.01 -8.58
C GLY A 264 9.69 -1.33 -7.96
N VAL A 265 10.99 -1.62 -7.97
CA VAL A 265 11.55 -2.83 -7.37
C VAL A 265 12.15 -2.50 -6.02
N MET A 266 11.65 -3.11 -4.96
CA MET A 266 12.12 -2.89 -3.59
C MET A 266 12.99 -4.04 -3.10
N TYR A 267 14.10 -3.71 -2.46
CA TYR A 267 14.97 -4.63 -1.75
C TYR A 267 15.43 -4.03 -0.42
N LEU A 268 15.25 -4.76 0.66
CA LEU A 268 15.68 -4.40 2.02
C LEU A 268 15.38 -2.94 2.40
N GLY A 269 14.12 -2.54 2.21
CA GLY A 269 13.59 -1.21 2.55
C GLY A 269 13.87 -0.12 1.54
N SER A 270 14.63 -0.35 0.48
CA SER A 270 14.99 0.67 -0.53
C SER A 270 14.45 0.34 -1.90
N MET A 271 14.17 1.37 -2.69
CA MET A 271 13.87 1.25 -4.12
C MET A 271 15.19 1.07 -4.88
N VAL A 272 15.39 -0.09 -5.51
CA VAL A 272 16.64 -0.40 -6.23
C VAL A 272 16.52 -0.13 -7.73
N GLU A 273 15.30 -0.13 -8.25
CA GLU A 273 15.01 0.22 -9.63
C GLU A 273 13.59 0.78 -9.74
N TYR A 274 13.40 1.82 -10.57
CA TYR A 274 12.11 2.45 -10.82
C TYR A 274 12.06 3.00 -12.24
N GLY A 275 10.94 2.79 -12.94
CA GLY A 275 10.75 3.31 -14.28
C GLY A 275 9.48 2.83 -14.96
N PRO A 276 9.27 3.23 -16.23
CA PRO A 276 8.20 2.69 -17.07
C PRO A 276 8.27 1.17 -17.16
N LYS A 277 7.13 0.50 -17.10
CA LYS A 277 7.02 -0.96 -17.09
C LYS A 277 7.77 -1.60 -18.26
N GLU A 278 7.61 -1.08 -19.46
CA GLU A 278 8.25 -1.62 -20.67
C GLU A 278 9.78 -1.65 -20.56
N LYS A 279 10.36 -0.61 -19.94
CA LYS A 279 11.83 -0.55 -19.74
C LYS A 279 12.31 -1.53 -18.69
N ILE A 280 11.58 -1.61 -17.56
CA ILE A 280 11.97 -2.47 -16.44
C ILE A 280 11.86 -3.96 -16.82
N PHE A 281 10.81 -4.35 -17.56
CA PHE A 281 10.63 -5.75 -17.98
C PHE A 281 11.53 -6.14 -19.14
N SER A 282 11.74 -5.25 -20.13
CA SER A 282 12.56 -5.57 -21.30
C SER A 282 14.07 -5.51 -21.03
N ASN A 283 14.53 -4.58 -20.18
CA ASN A 283 15.95 -4.36 -19.92
C ASN A 283 16.19 -3.96 -18.44
N PRO A 284 15.99 -4.89 -17.49
CA PRO A 284 16.29 -4.62 -16.09
C PRO A 284 17.78 -4.32 -15.90
N MET A 285 18.08 -3.24 -15.18
CA MET A 285 19.48 -2.79 -14.99
C MET A 285 20.09 -3.39 -13.72
N HIS A 286 19.33 -3.37 -12.61
CA HIS A 286 19.85 -3.82 -11.33
C HIS A 286 19.97 -5.37 -11.28
N PRO A 287 21.07 -5.95 -10.78
CA PRO A 287 21.26 -7.41 -10.71
C PRO A 287 20.15 -8.13 -9.93
N TYR A 288 19.62 -7.52 -8.87
CA TYR A 288 18.48 -8.06 -8.14
C TYR A 288 17.21 -8.14 -9.01
N THR A 289 16.91 -7.11 -9.79
CA THR A 289 15.76 -7.10 -10.71
C THR A 289 15.89 -8.22 -11.76
N LYS A 290 17.10 -8.38 -12.33
CA LYS A 290 17.40 -9.48 -13.26
C LYS A 290 17.15 -10.84 -12.64
N ALA A 291 17.61 -11.05 -11.42
CA ALA A 291 17.41 -12.31 -10.70
C ALA A 291 15.92 -12.54 -10.38
N LEU A 292 15.22 -11.50 -9.91
CA LEU A 292 13.79 -11.57 -9.61
C LEU A 292 12.96 -11.94 -10.85
N PHE A 293 13.23 -11.31 -12.00
CA PHE A 293 12.51 -11.56 -13.25
C PHE A 293 12.88 -12.89 -13.89
N SER A 294 14.13 -13.37 -13.72
CA SER A 294 14.54 -14.68 -14.19
C SER A 294 13.78 -15.84 -13.53
N ALA A 295 13.13 -15.58 -12.39
CA ALA A 295 12.34 -16.58 -11.67
C ALA A 295 10.89 -16.68 -12.15
N VAL A 296 10.41 -15.74 -12.99
CA VAL A 296 9.05 -15.75 -13.55
C VAL A 296 8.89 -16.95 -14.49
N PRO A 297 7.91 -17.83 -14.27
CA PRO A 297 7.66 -18.95 -15.17
C PRO A 297 7.20 -18.45 -16.55
N VAL A 298 7.88 -18.88 -17.60
CA VAL A 298 7.41 -18.66 -18.97
C VAL A 298 6.40 -19.78 -19.29
N PRO A 299 5.20 -19.49 -19.79
CA PRO A 299 4.17 -20.49 -20.07
C PRO A 299 4.45 -21.34 -21.32
N ASP A 300 5.67 -21.33 -21.83
CA ASP A 300 6.15 -22.13 -22.93
C ASP A 300 7.07 -23.27 -22.42
N PRO A 301 6.65 -24.55 -22.50
CA PRO A 301 7.44 -25.68 -22.02
C PRO A 301 8.73 -25.94 -22.84
N THR A 302 8.86 -25.32 -24.01
CA THR A 302 10.05 -25.48 -24.88
C THR A 302 11.18 -24.52 -24.48
N VAL A 303 10.89 -23.47 -23.75
CA VAL A 303 11.86 -22.45 -23.30
C VAL A 303 12.61 -22.95 -22.06
N LYS A 304 13.93 -23.15 -22.22
CA LYS A 304 14.81 -23.46 -21.07
C LYS A 304 14.97 -22.19 -20.21
N MET A 305 14.44 -22.23 -18.99
CA MET A 305 14.60 -21.14 -18.04
C MET A 305 16.03 -21.04 -17.51
N ASN A 306 16.69 -19.93 -17.78
CA ASN A 306 17.99 -19.58 -17.18
C ASN A 306 17.75 -18.79 -15.88
N ARG A 307 17.40 -19.48 -14.80
CA ARG A 307 17.20 -18.84 -13.47
C ARG A 307 18.51 -18.38 -12.88
N ILE A 308 18.57 -17.13 -12.47
CA ILE A 308 19.68 -16.57 -11.69
C ILE A 308 19.44 -16.92 -10.23
N ILE A 309 20.19 -17.86 -9.70
CA ILE A 309 20.07 -18.29 -8.30
C ILE A 309 20.91 -17.34 -7.44
N LEU A 310 20.23 -16.56 -6.60
CA LEU A 310 20.88 -15.70 -5.63
C LEU A 310 21.49 -16.52 -4.51
N LYS A 311 22.77 -16.25 -4.19
CA LYS A 311 23.50 -16.94 -3.11
C LYS A 311 23.34 -16.15 -1.80
N GLY A 312 23.30 -16.89 -0.69
CA GLY A 312 23.22 -16.32 0.67
C GLY A 312 21.82 -15.92 1.09
N ASP A 313 21.68 -15.62 2.38
CA ASP A 313 20.43 -15.21 3.00
C ASP A 313 20.14 -13.71 2.81
N ILE A 314 18.88 -13.31 2.97
CA ILE A 314 18.49 -11.91 2.98
C ILE A 314 19.06 -11.25 4.23
N PRO A 315 19.87 -10.18 4.11
CA PRO A 315 20.40 -9.48 5.28
C PRO A 315 19.28 -8.92 6.18
N SER A 316 19.58 -8.83 7.47
CA SER A 316 18.61 -8.29 8.42
C SER A 316 18.37 -6.78 8.20
N PRO A 317 17.13 -6.31 8.14
CA PRO A 317 16.82 -4.88 8.07
C PRO A 317 17.19 -4.11 9.35
N ALA A 318 17.48 -4.81 10.44
CA ALA A 318 18.01 -4.21 11.67
C ALA A 318 19.52 -3.88 11.58
N ASN A 319 20.25 -4.59 10.72
CA ASN A 319 21.67 -4.36 10.47
C ASN A 319 21.96 -4.50 8.98
N PRO A 320 21.49 -3.54 8.15
CA PRO A 320 21.68 -3.60 6.72
C PRO A 320 23.17 -3.48 6.36
N PRO A 321 23.62 -4.14 5.27
CA PRO A 321 24.98 -4.01 4.77
C PRO A 321 25.33 -2.54 4.44
N SER A 322 26.59 -2.16 4.60
CA SER A 322 27.10 -0.84 4.21
C SER A 322 27.15 -0.71 2.67
N GLY A 323 26.93 0.47 2.16
CA GLY A 323 26.90 0.73 0.72
C GLY A 323 25.66 0.12 0.04
N CYS A 324 25.84 -0.55 -1.10
CA CYS A 324 24.74 -1.21 -1.79
C CYS A 324 24.19 -2.37 -0.94
N LYS A 325 22.94 -2.30 -0.55
CA LYS A 325 22.31 -3.33 0.31
C LYS A 325 22.29 -4.73 -0.32
N PHE A 326 22.40 -4.82 -1.64
CA PHE A 326 22.39 -6.08 -2.38
C PHE A 326 23.79 -6.69 -2.58
N HIS A 327 24.89 -5.98 -2.24
CA HIS A 327 26.25 -6.42 -2.58
C HIS A 327 26.61 -7.82 -2.03
N THR A 328 26.05 -8.22 -0.88
CA THR A 328 26.30 -9.56 -0.28
C THR A 328 25.69 -10.72 -1.07
N ARG A 329 24.75 -10.45 -1.97
CA ARG A 329 24.06 -11.42 -2.84
C ARG A 329 24.26 -11.12 -4.33
N CYS A 330 25.02 -10.07 -4.65
CA CYS A 330 25.32 -9.67 -6.03
C CYS A 330 26.31 -10.63 -6.65
N SER A 331 25.95 -11.16 -7.83
CA SER A 331 26.83 -12.06 -8.64
C SER A 331 27.79 -11.28 -9.50
#